data_71a5ee9f1701e682f84827762ffdc4b9
#
_entry.id   71a5ee9f1701e682f84827762ffdc4b9
#
_cell.length_a   1.000
_cell.length_b   1.000
_cell.length_c   1.000
_cell.angle_alpha   90.00
_cell.angle_beta   90.00
_cell.angle_gamma   90.00
#
_symmetry.space_group_name_H-M   'P 1'
#
loop_
_entity.id
_entity.type
_entity.pdbx_description
1 polymer ?
#
loop_
_entity_poly.entity_id
_entity_poly.type
_entity_poly.pdbx_seq_one_letter_code
_entity_poly.pdbx_strand_id
1 'polypeptide(L)' 'MSFNKLDDLYDNLQNIINDSQSDVTKFVEGNNSAGTRVRKAMQAVKSLAQDVRVEVQDQKNNQF' A
#
# COMPACT_ATOMS: atom_id res chain seq x y z
N MET A 1 9.13 20.94 -2.68
CA MET A 1 8.51 19.72 -3.25
C MET A 1 9.53 18.59 -3.25
N SER A 2 9.15 17.45 -2.71
CA SER A 2 10.05 16.30 -2.66
C SER A 2 9.86 15.43 -3.91
N PHE A 3 10.97 15.05 -4.55
CA PHE A 3 10.95 14.07 -5.63
C PHE A 3 11.52 12.74 -5.17
N ASN A 4 11.47 12.48 -3.88
CA ASN A 4 11.98 11.24 -3.32
C ASN A 4 11.05 10.10 -3.67
N LYS A 5 11.60 9.05 -4.25
CA LYS A 5 10.84 7.86 -4.63
C LYS A 5 10.11 7.23 -3.45
N LEU A 6 10.68 7.35 -2.26
CA LEU A 6 10.06 6.81 -1.04
C LEU A 6 8.73 7.49 -0.76
N ASP A 7 8.64 8.80 -0.95
CA ASP A 7 7.38 9.54 -0.76
C ASP A 7 6.31 9.04 -1.73
N ASP A 8 6.69 8.79 -2.98
CA ASP A 8 5.75 8.29 -3.99
C ASP A 8 5.24 6.89 -3.64
N LEU A 9 6.15 6.02 -3.20
CA LEU A 9 5.77 4.67 -2.78
C LEU A 9 4.82 4.71 -1.59
N TYR A 10 5.10 5.57 -0.64
CA TYR A 10 4.27 5.69 0.55
C TYR A 10 2.89 6.25 0.23
N ASP A 11 2.81 7.23 -0.66
CA ASP A 11 1.54 7.77 -1.13
C ASP A 11 0.70 6.70 -1.80
N ASN A 12 1.31 5.88 -2.66
CA ASN A 12 0.61 4.79 -3.32
C ASN A 12 0.06 3.79 -2.30
N LEU A 13 0.86 3.47 -1.29
CA LEU A 13 0.45 2.57 -0.22
C LEU A 13 -0.77 3.12 0.52
N GLN A 14 -0.73 4.38 0.91
CA GLN A 14 -1.84 5.03 1.60
C GLN A 14 -3.09 5.08 0.75
N ASN A 15 -2.95 5.35 -0.55
CA ASN A 15 -4.08 5.40 -1.47
C ASN A 15 -4.78 4.06 -1.57
N ILE A 16 -4.03 2.97 -1.66
CA ILE A 16 -4.61 1.63 -1.72
C ILE A 16 -5.37 1.32 -0.42
N ILE A 17 -4.79 1.66 0.72
CA ILE A 17 -5.44 1.44 2.01
C ILE A 17 -6.74 2.24 2.09
N ASN A 18 -6.69 3.52 1.74
CA ASN A 18 -7.87 4.38 1.77
C ASN A 18 -8.96 3.88 0.83
N ASP A 19 -8.58 3.48 -0.39
CA ASP A 19 -9.55 3.00 -1.38
C ASP A 19 -10.20 1.70 -0.96
N SER A 20 -9.50 0.86 -0.19
CA SER A 20 -10.05 -0.42 0.25
C SER A 20 -10.97 -0.30 1.46
N GLN A 21 -11.03 0.85 2.12
CA GLN A 21 -11.83 1.03 3.34
C GLN A 21 -13.31 0.72 3.11
N SER A 22 -13.87 1.18 1.99
CA SER A 22 -15.28 0.92 1.69
C SER A 22 -15.56 -0.57 1.47
N ASP A 23 -14.60 -1.29 0.90
CA ASP A 23 -14.75 -2.73 0.71
C ASP A 23 -14.69 -3.48 2.04
N VAL A 24 -13.87 -3.03 2.98
CA VAL A 24 -13.85 -3.60 4.33
C VAL A 24 -15.23 -3.46 4.97
N THR A 25 -15.80 -2.27 4.91
CA THR A 25 -17.13 -2.00 5.46
C THR A 25 -18.19 -2.89 4.81
N LYS A 26 -18.17 -3.00 3.49
CA LYS A 26 -19.12 -3.83 2.74
C LYS A 26 -18.99 -5.30 3.10
N PHE A 27 -17.75 -5.77 3.26
CA PHE A 27 -17.52 -7.18 3.62
C PHE A 27 -18.08 -7.48 5.01
N VAL A 28 -17.83 -6.59 5.96
CA VAL A 28 -18.37 -6.75 7.33
C VAL A 28 -19.89 -6.80 7.31
N GLU A 29 -20.51 -6.07 6.36
CA GLU A 29 -21.98 -6.06 6.19
C GLU A 29 -22.51 -7.26 5.40
N GLY A 30 -21.67 -8.17 4.97
CA GLY A 30 -22.08 -9.41 4.34
C GLY A 30 -21.82 -9.52 2.84
N ASN A 31 -21.12 -8.57 2.23
CA ASN A 31 -20.81 -8.60 0.79
C ASN A 31 -19.54 -9.43 0.55
N ASN A 32 -19.69 -10.66 0.10
CA ASN A 32 -18.54 -11.57 -0.13
C ASN A 32 -17.59 -11.07 -1.22
N SER A 33 -18.11 -10.42 -2.25
CA SER A 33 -17.28 -9.87 -3.34
C SER A 33 -16.32 -8.81 -2.81
N ALA A 34 -16.78 -8.03 -1.84
CA ALA A 34 -15.93 -7.01 -1.22
C ALA A 34 -14.74 -7.63 -0.51
N GLY A 35 -14.93 -8.81 0.10
CA GLY A 35 -13.83 -9.54 0.75
C GLY A 35 -12.73 -9.90 -0.24
N THR A 36 -13.11 -10.34 -1.44
CA THR A 36 -12.14 -10.64 -2.50
C THR A 36 -11.36 -9.39 -2.88
N ARG A 37 -12.03 -8.24 -3.00
CA ARG A 37 -11.36 -6.98 -3.31
C ARG A 37 -10.41 -6.54 -2.21
N VAL A 38 -10.79 -6.73 -0.94
CA VAL A 38 -9.90 -6.45 0.20
C VAL A 38 -8.64 -7.29 0.12
N ARG A 39 -8.78 -8.59 -0.15
CA ARG A 39 -7.62 -9.49 -0.26
C ARG A 39 -6.68 -9.07 -1.39
N LYS A 40 -7.23 -8.67 -2.54
CA LYS A 40 -6.42 -8.16 -3.66
C LYS A 40 -5.70 -6.87 -3.27
N ALA A 41 -6.39 -5.96 -2.59
CA ALA A 41 -5.77 -4.73 -2.11
C ALA A 41 -4.61 -5.02 -1.16
N MET A 42 -4.79 -5.98 -0.26
CA MET A 42 -3.73 -6.36 0.68
C MET A 42 -2.54 -7.01 -0.01
N GLN A 43 -2.77 -7.73 -1.11
CA GLN A 43 -1.68 -8.27 -1.90
C GLN A 43 -0.83 -7.14 -2.51
N ALA A 44 -1.49 -6.09 -3.01
CA ALA A 44 -0.80 -4.91 -3.52
C ALA A 44 -0.07 -4.16 -2.40
N VAL A 45 -0.68 -4.04 -1.23
CA VAL A 45 -0.05 -3.43 -0.06
C VAL A 45 1.22 -4.18 0.34
N LYS A 46 1.15 -5.50 0.35
CA LYS A 46 2.30 -6.35 0.68
C LYS A 46 3.48 -6.08 -0.27
N SER A 47 3.19 -6.01 -1.57
CA SER A 47 4.19 -5.74 -2.59
C SER A 47 4.80 -4.35 -2.43
N LEU A 48 3.96 -3.33 -2.23
CA LEU A 48 4.43 -1.96 -2.02
C LEU A 48 5.20 -1.82 -0.71
N ALA A 49 4.78 -2.53 0.33
CA ALA A 49 5.51 -2.51 1.61
C ALA A 49 6.93 -3.03 1.42
N GLN A 50 7.11 -4.07 0.61
CA GLN A 50 8.45 -4.57 0.29
C GLN A 50 9.25 -3.53 -0.49
N ASP A 51 8.62 -2.87 -1.47
CA ASP A 51 9.28 -1.82 -2.24
C ASP A 51 9.74 -0.66 -1.34
N VAL A 52 8.92 -0.29 -0.35
CA VAL A 52 9.28 0.75 0.63
C VAL A 52 10.52 0.31 1.41
N ARG A 53 10.54 -0.92 1.88
CA ARG A 53 11.69 -1.44 2.65
C ARG A 53 12.97 -1.44 1.83
N VAL A 54 12.89 -1.85 0.58
CA VAL A 54 14.03 -1.86 -0.34
C VAL A 54 14.51 -0.45 -0.58
N GLU A 55 13.59 0.48 -0.83
CA GLU A 55 13.97 1.87 -1.11
C GLU A 55 14.64 2.53 0.10
N VAL A 56 14.14 2.27 1.31
CA VAL A 56 14.77 2.77 2.54
C VAL A 56 16.20 2.24 2.64
N GLN A 57 16.41 0.96 2.38
CA GLN A 57 17.74 0.38 2.46
C GLN A 57 18.67 0.97 1.42
N ASP A 58 18.18 1.18 0.18
CA ASP A 58 18.97 1.79 -0.89
C ASP A 58 19.39 3.21 -0.51
N GLN A 59 18.47 4.00 0.02
CA GLN A 59 18.78 5.38 0.40
C GLN A 59 19.80 5.43 1.55
N LYS A 60 19.67 4.52 2.51
CA LYS A 60 20.65 4.40 3.59
C LYS A 60 22.04 4.08 3.05
N ASN A 61 22.12 3.15 2.10
CA ASN A 61 23.41 2.74 1.53
C ASN A 61 24.04 3.84 0.69
N ASN A 62 23.26 4.74 0.14
CA ASN A 62 23.74 5.81 -0.75
C ASN A 62 24.00 7.12 -0.04
N GLN A 63 23.81 7.18 1.27
CA GLN A 63 24.06 8.41 2.05
C GLN A 63 25.53 8.64 2.38
N PHE A 64 26.38 7.70 2.11
CA PHE A 64 27.81 7.78 2.48
C PHE A 64 28.72 7.58 1.31
#